data_50bdaff5e77aea06c7778f6493686248
#
_entry.id   50bdaff5e77aea06c7778f6493686248
#
_cell.length_a   1.000
_cell.length_b   1.000
_cell.length_c   1.000
_cell.angle_alpha   90.00
_cell.angle_beta   90.00
_cell.angle_gamma   90.00
#
_symmetry.space_group_name_H-M   'P 1'
#
loop_
_entity.id
_entity.type
_entity.pdbx_description
1 polymer ?
#
loop_
_entity_poly.entity_id
_entity_poly.type
_entity_poly.pdbx_seq_one_letter_code
_entity_poly.pdbx_strand_id
1 'polypeptide(L)'
;MDLKQLYREVIMDHYKNPKNKGLKKTDPYHLVHLTNPSCGDDMRVEIYVDHGQVVDVRQDGIGCSICLSSASVMSDLLIGKSVEEAQKIVQDFYSMVKGEELEDEEKLGEAIAYKGVRELPARIKCATLAWKCVEKAMNEVEDHE
;
A
#
# COMPACT_ATOMS: atom_id res chain seq x y z
N MET A 1 20.31 5.83 -16.82
CA MET A 1 19.25 4.94 -16.31
C MET A 1 17.90 5.49 -16.75
N ASP A 2 17.10 4.67 -17.44
CA ASP A 2 15.79 5.13 -17.83
C ASP A 2 14.77 4.96 -16.69
N LEU A 3 13.59 5.52 -16.86
CA LEU A 3 12.56 5.55 -15.83
C LEU A 3 12.05 4.16 -15.48
N LYS A 4 11.91 3.29 -16.46
CA LYS A 4 11.46 1.90 -16.23
C LYS A 4 12.46 1.13 -15.37
N GLN A 5 13.74 1.34 -15.60
CA GLN A 5 14.81 0.70 -14.83
C GLN A 5 14.80 1.21 -13.39
N LEU A 6 14.63 2.53 -13.21
CA LEU A 6 14.55 3.13 -11.88
C LEU A 6 13.36 2.55 -11.10
N TYR A 7 12.19 2.46 -11.74
CA TYR A 7 11.00 1.91 -11.08
C TYR A 7 11.21 0.45 -10.71
N ARG A 8 11.84 -0.33 -11.57
CA ARG A 8 12.16 -1.73 -11.29
C ARG A 8 13.07 -1.86 -10.06
N GLU A 9 14.05 -0.98 -9.95
CA GLU A 9 14.96 -0.97 -8.80
C GLU A 9 14.24 -0.64 -7.49
N VAL A 10 13.31 0.32 -7.53
CA VAL A 10 12.49 0.66 -6.36
C VAL A 10 11.69 -0.55 -5.91
N ILE A 11 11.03 -1.22 -6.84
CA ILE A 11 10.21 -2.41 -6.56
C ILE A 11 11.08 -3.52 -5.96
N MET A 12 12.23 -3.79 -6.56
CA MET A 12 13.11 -4.86 -6.10
C MET A 12 13.71 -4.55 -4.73
N ASP A 13 14.05 -3.28 -4.47
CA ASP A 13 14.58 -2.90 -3.16
C ASP A 13 13.53 -3.12 -2.07
N HIS A 14 12.29 -2.68 -2.29
CA HIS A 14 11.22 -2.90 -1.32
C HIS A 14 10.87 -4.39 -1.15
N TYR A 15 11.04 -5.18 -2.19
CA TYR A 15 10.85 -6.62 -2.10
C TYR A 15 11.92 -7.29 -1.24
N LYS A 16 13.17 -6.90 -1.42
CA LYS A 16 14.31 -7.47 -0.69
C LYS A 16 14.45 -6.93 0.72
N ASN A 17 14.11 -5.67 0.92
CA ASN A 17 14.28 -4.95 2.18
C ASN A 17 12.96 -4.29 2.58
N PRO A 18 11.91 -5.08 2.88
CA PRO A 18 10.59 -4.51 3.14
C PRO A 18 10.56 -3.64 4.38
N LYS A 19 9.81 -2.54 4.27
CA LYS A 19 9.58 -1.61 5.38
C LYS A 19 8.39 -2.07 6.22
N ASN A 20 8.49 -1.86 7.53
CA ASN A 20 7.38 -2.05 8.45
C ASN A 20 6.77 -3.45 8.42
N LYS A 21 7.59 -4.44 8.12
CA LYS A 21 7.17 -5.84 8.07
C LYS A 21 7.07 -6.42 9.47
N GLY A 22 6.02 -7.21 9.68
CA GLY A 22 5.76 -7.88 10.94
C GLY A 22 4.66 -7.20 11.74
N LEU A 23 3.71 -8.00 12.20
CA LEU A 23 2.54 -7.52 12.94
C LEU A 23 2.84 -7.38 14.42
N LYS A 24 2.27 -6.37 15.05
CA LYS A 24 2.36 -6.15 16.50
C LYS A 24 1.39 -7.04 17.28
N LYS A 25 0.21 -7.32 16.68
CA LYS A 25 -0.83 -8.21 17.22
C LYS A 25 -1.36 -7.79 18.60
N THR A 26 -1.44 -6.48 18.83
CA THR A 26 -1.86 -5.93 20.11
C THR A 26 -2.52 -4.57 19.93
N ASP A 27 -3.33 -4.15 20.91
CA ASP A 27 -3.84 -2.79 20.94
C ASP A 27 -2.66 -1.80 20.94
N PRO A 28 -2.78 -0.64 20.30
CA PRO A 28 -3.96 -0.09 19.65
C PRO A 28 -4.04 -0.38 18.14
N TYR A 29 -3.37 -1.41 17.67
CA TYR A 29 -3.35 -1.77 16.24
C TYR A 29 -4.65 -2.43 15.81
N HIS A 30 -5.18 -2.00 14.67
CA HIS A 30 -6.36 -2.57 14.05
C HIS A 30 -5.96 -3.38 12.82
N LEU A 31 -6.34 -4.65 12.77
CA LEU A 31 -5.91 -5.61 11.75
C LEU A 31 -6.99 -5.78 10.67
N VAL A 32 -6.56 -5.80 9.42
CA VAL A 32 -7.37 -6.23 8.28
C VAL A 32 -6.60 -7.30 7.49
N HIS A 33 -7.30 -8.35 7.09
CA HIS A 33 -6.74 -9.46 6.33
C HIS A 33 -7.54 -9.64 5.05
N LEU A 34 -6.90 -9.52 3.90
CA LEU A 34 -7.52 -9.72 2.59
C LEU A 34 -6.68 -10.68 1.75
N THR A 35 -7.34 -11.38 0.85
CA THR A 35 -6.69 -12.32 -0.06
C THR A 35 -7.03 -11.99 -1.51
N ASN A 36 -6.15 -12.41 -2.41
CA ASN A 36 -6.38 -12.38 -3.85
C ASN A 36 -6.23 -13.82 -4.35
N PRO A 37 -7.31 -14.62 -4.35
CA PRO A 37 -7.21 -16.05 -4.67
C PRO A 37 -6.65 -16.36 -6.06
N SER A 38 -6.89 -15.47 -7.02
CA SER A 38 -6.44 -15.69 -8.40
C SER A 38 -4.93 -15.69 -8.55
N CYS A 39 -4.20 -15.03 -7.63
CA CYS A 39 -2.74 -14.95 -7.65
C CYS A 39 -2.09 -15.61 -6.42
N GLY A 40 -2.88 -16.10 -5.48
CA GLY A 40 -2.36 -16.68 -4.25
C GLY A 40 -1.80 -15.65 -3.28
N ASP A 41 -2.16 -14.38 -3.44
CA ASP A 41 -1.73 -13.33 -2.51
C ASP A 41 -2.57 -13.36 -1.24
N ASP A 42 -1.91 -13.18 -0.10
CA ASP A 42 -2.54 -13.13 1.21
C ASP A 42 -1.87 -12.01 1.99
N MET A 43 -2.63 -10.97 2.37
CA MET A 43 -2.04 -9.77 2.97
C MET A 43 -2.76 -9.40 4.26
N ARG A 44 -1.96 -9.10 5.28
CA ARG A 44 -2.43 -8.57 6.57
C ARG A 44 -1.81 -7.21 6.77
N VAL A 45 -2.64 -6.25 7.15
CA VAL A 45 -2.20 -4.89 7.45
C VAL A 45 -2.77 -4.48 8.79
N GLU A 46 -1.92 -3.93 9.64
CA GLU A 46 -2.34 -3.30 10.89
C GLU A 46 -2.13 -1.80 10.81
N ILE A 47 -3.07 -1.04 11.35
CA ILE A 47 -2.95 0.40 11.40
C ILE A 47 -3.14 0.89 12.83
N TYR A 48 -2.35 1.88 13.22
CA TYR A 48 -2.51 2.61 14.47
C TYR A 48 -2.81 4.07 14.12
N VAL A 49 -4.03 4.50 14.47
CA VAL A 49 -4.49 5.88 14.26
C VAL A 49 -4.69 6.54 15.60
N ASP A 50 -4.20 7.76 15.76
CA ASP A 50 -4.37 8.55 16.97
C ASP A 50 -4.63 10.00 16.58
N HIS A 51 -5.72 10.56 17.09
CA HIS A 51 -6.13 11.96 16.82
C HIS A 51 -6.14 12.28 15.31
N GLY A 52 -6.68 11.36 14.51
CA GLY A 52 -6.78 11.55 13.08
C GLY A 52 -5.48 11.43 12.29
N GLN A 53 -4.42 10.98 12.96
CA GLN A 53 -3.12 10.78 12.31
C GLN A 53 -2.77 9.30 12.21
N VAL A 54 -2.20 8.89 11.08
CA VAL A 54 -1.68 7.54 10.90
C VAL A 54 -0.33 7.47 11.60
N VAL A 55 -0.31 6.90 12.80
CA VAL A 55 0.92 6.80 13.62
C VAL A 55 1.83 5.71 13.12
N ASP A 56 1.26 4.55 12.77
CA ASP A 56 2.03 3.41 12.30
C ASP A 56 1.19 2.55 11.36
N VAL A 57 1.87 1.88 10.44
CA VAL A 57 1.28 0.90 9.53
C VAL A 57 2.22 -0.30 9.51
N ARG A 58 1.71 -1.47 9.83
CA ARG A 58 2.48 -2.72 9.78
C ARG A 58 1.87 -3.60 8.70
N GLN A 59 2.70 -4.41 8.07
CA GLN A 59 2.23 -5.29 7.01
C GLN A 59 2.95 -6.62 7.08
N ASP A 60 2.27 -7.69 6.67
CA ASP A 60 2.86 -9.00 6.53
C ASP A 60 1.98 -9.83 5.60
N GLY A 61 2.59 -10.74 4.85
CA GLY A 61 1.82 -11.56 3.94
C GLY A 61 2.67 -12.45 3.06
N ILE A 62 1.97 -13.13 2.17
CA ILE A 62 2.54 -14.04 1.17
C ILE A 62 2.01 -13.61 -0.18
N GLY A 63 2.87 -13.56 -1.18
CA GLY A 63 2.44 -13.17 -2.51
C GLY A 63 3.63 -12.94 -3.45
N CYS A 64 3.34 -12.44 -4.64
CA CYS A 64 4.36 -12.13 -5.63
C CYS A 64 5.14 -10.86 -5.24
N SER A 65 6.25 -10.61 -5.96
CA SER A 65 7.09 -9.45 -5.70
C SER A 65 6.33 -8.12 -5.82
N ILE A 66 5.36 -8.03 -6.74
CA ILE A 66 4.54 -6.83 -6.90
C ILE A 66 3.68 -6.59 -5.64
N CYS A 67 3.05 -7.65 -5.13
CA CYS A 67 2.21 -7.56 -3.93
C CYS A 67 3.03 -7.15 -2.71
N LEU A 68 4.12 -7.86 -2.44
CA LEU A 68 4.92 -7.66 -1.23
C LEU A 68 5.66 -6.33 -1.24
N SER A 69 6.24 -5.93 -2.38
CA SER A 69 6.91 -4.64 -2.49
C SER A 69 5.93 -3.48 -2.37
N SER A 70 4.75 -3.62 -2.95
CA SER A 70 3.70 -2.59 -2.87
C SER A 70 3.25 -2.37 -1.42
N ALA A 71 3.12 -3.44 -0.63
CA ALA A 71 2.79 -3.35 0.79
C ALA A 71 3.85 -2.55 1.55
N SER A 72 5.11 -2.79 1.25
CA SER A 72 6.23 -2.05 1.85
C SER A 72 6.15 -0.56 1.53
N VAL A 73 6.01 -0.22 0.25
CA VAL A 73 5.90 1.17 -0.20
C VAL A 73 4.70 1.86 0.46
N MET A 74 3.56 1.20 0.47
CA MET A 74 2.33 1.73 1.07
C MET A 74 2.54 2.09 2.53
N SER A 75 3.11 1.17 3.31
CA SER A 75 3.32 1.38 4.74
C SER A 75 4.23 2.59 5.01
N ASP A 76 5.33 2.67 4.27
CA ASP A 76 6.30 3.74 4.43
C ASP A 76 5.72 5.10 4.03
N LEU A 77 4.91 5.13 2.99
CA LEU A 77 4.32 6.36 2.47
C LEU A 77 3.23 6.93 3.39
N LEU A 78 2.41 6.08 4.00
CA LEU A 78 1.25 6.54 4.76
C LEU A 78 1.55 6.88 6.22
N ILE A 79 2.61 6.35 6.80
CA ILE A 79 2.99 6.69 8.19
C ILE A 79 3.26 8.18 8.28
N GLY A 80 2.65 8.83 9.28
CA GLY A 80 2.83 10.25 9.54
C GLY A 80 1.84 11.16 8.82
N LYS A 81 0.98 10.61 7.96
CA LYS A 81 -0.05 11.38 7.27
C LYS A 81 -1.31 11.44 8.10
N SER A 82 -2.13 12.46 7.88
CA SER A 82 -3.48 12.45 8.42
C SER A 82 -4.28 11.34 7.72
N VAL A 83 -5.32 10.82 8.39
CA VAL A 83 -6.20 9.82 7.78
C VAL A 83 -6.80 10.36 6.49
N GLU A 84 -7.23 11.62 6.48
CA GLU A 84 -7.81 12.26 5.30
C GLU A 84 -6.82 12.26 4.13
N GLU A 85 -5.58 12.67 4.38
CA GLU A 85 -4.53 12.68 3.35
C GLU A 85 -4.18 11.28 2.89
N ALA A 86 -4.06 10.33 3.83
CA ALA A 86 -3.78 8.92 3.50
C ALA A 86 -4.87 8.34 2.61
N GLN A 87 -6.14 8.61 2.90
CA GLN A 87 -7.25 8.15 2.07
C GLN A 87 -7.17 8.70 0.65
N LYS A 88 -6.80 9.97 0.51
CA LYS A 88 -6.63 10.58 -0.81
C LYS A 88 -5.48 9.94 -1.58
N ILE A 89 -4.36 9.68 -0.91
CA ILE A 89 -3.21 9.01 -1.53
C ILE A 89 -3.60 7.62 -2.02
N VAL A 90 -4.38 6.87 -1.25
CA VAL A 90 -4.86 5.54 -1.63
C VAL A 90 -5.70 5.64 -2.91
N GLN A 91 -6.62 6.60 -3.00
CA GLN A 91 -7.45 6.77 -4.19
C GLN A 91 -6.61 7.16 -5.41
N ASP A 92 -5.63 8.03 -5.22
CA ASP A 92 -4.72 8.44 -6.29
C ASP A 92 -3.90 7.24 -6.79
N PHE A 93 -3.46 6.36 -5.88
CA PHE A 93 -2.77 5.13 -6.27
C PHE A 93 -3.65 4.25 -7.16
N TYR A 94 -4.91 4.05 -6.78
CA TYR A 94 -5.85 3.28 -7.59
C TYR A 94 -6.02 3.88 -8.98
N SER A 95 -6.18 5.20 -9.07
CA SER A 95 -6.33 5.90 -10.34
C SER A 95 -5.10 5.71 -11.22
N MET A 96 -3.92 5.84 -10.63
CA MET A 96 -2.66 5.68 -11.35
C MET A 96 -2.52 4.29 -11.98
N VAL A 97 -2.79 3.24 -11.21
CA VAL A 97 -2.61 1.86 -11.71
C VAL A 97 -3.67 1.49 -12.74
N LYS A 98 -4.76 2.24 -12.81
CA LYS A 98 -5.78 2.08 -13.85
C LYS A 98 -5.46 2.89 -15.12
N GLY A 99 -4.42 3.71 -15.08
CA GLY A 99 -4.01 4.52 -16.22
C GLY A 99 -4.64 5.90 -16.29
N GLU A 100 -5.31 6.34 -15.24
CA GLU A 100 -5.89 7.68 -15.16
C GLU A 100 -4.81 8.71 -14.83
N GLU A 101 -4.98 9.93 -15.32
CA GLU A 101 -4.06 11.02 -15.02
C GLU A 101 -4.32 11.57 -13.62
N LEU A 102 -3.24 11.97 -12.93
CA LEU A 102 -3.31 12.56 -11.61
C LEU A 102 -2.92 14.03 -11.65
N GLU A 103 -3.55 14.83 -10.78
CA GLU A 103 -3.19 16.24 -10.64
C GLU A 103 -1.81 16.42 -10.02
N ASP A 104 -1.44 15.54 -9.08
CA ASP A 104 -0.18 15.62 -8.34
C ASP A 104 0.39 14.24 -8.07
N GLU A 105 1.24 13.78 -8.97
CA GLU A 105 1.91 12.48 -8.82
C GLU A 105 2.94 12.48 -7.68
N GLU A 106 3.48 13.65 -7.32
CA GLU A 106 4.53 13.75 -6.30
C GLU A 106 4.10 13.20 -4.94
N LYS A 107 2.81 13.31 -4.63
CA LYS A 107 2.26 12.79 -3.37
C LYS A 107 2.39 11.28 -3.24
N LEU A 108 2.53 10.58 -4.35
CA LEU A 108 2.68 9.12 -4.35
C LEU A 108 4.11 8.67 -4.02
N GLY A 109 5.09 9.59 -4.06
CA GLY A 109 6.47 9.23 -3.75
C GLY A 109 6.93 8.00 -4.53
N GLU A 110 7.52 7.03 -3.84
CA GLU A 110 8.01 5.81 -4.48
C GLU A 110 6.89 4.93 -5.06
N ALA A 111 5.63 5.13 -4.67
CA ALA A 111 4.51 4.36 -5.21
C ALA A 111 4.31 4.61 -6.71
N ILE A 112 4.88 5.69 -7.25
CA ILE A 112 4.85 5.97 -8.70
C ILE A 112 5.54 4.87 -9.51
N ALA A 113 6.40 4.07 -8.87
CA ALA A 113 7.07 2.95 -9.52
C ALA A 113 6.09 1.90 -10.05
N TYR A 114 4.85 1.88 -9.55
CA TYR A 114 3.82 0.94 -10.00
C TYR A 114 2.99 1.45 -11.18
N LYS A 115 3.37 2.59 -11.74
CA LYS A 115 2.67 3.20 -12.88
C LYS A 115 2.57 2.25 -14.08
N GLY A 116 3.59 1.43 -14.32
CA GLY A 116 3.62 0.46 -15.41
C GLY A 116 2.68 -0.73 -15.24
N VAL A 117 2.14 -0.93 -14.04
CA VAL A 117 1.24 -2.05 -13.75
C VAL A 117 -0.05 -1.98 -14.56
N ARG A 118 -0.46 -0.78 -14.99
CA ARG A 118 -1.63 -0.58 -15.86
C ARG A 118 -1.55 -1.40 -17.16
N GLU A 119 -0.33 -1.73 -17.60
CA GLU A 119 -0.10 -2.54 -18.81
C GLU A 119 -0.16 -4.03 -18.52
N LEU A 120 -0.30 -4.41 -17.26
CA LEU A 120 -0.35 -5.79 -16.79
C LEU A 120 -1.62 -6.00 -15.96
N PRO A 121 -2.81 -6.07 -16.59
CA PRO A 121 -4.09 -6.10 -15.84
C PRO A 121 -4.16 -7.17 -14.77
N ALA A 122 -3.54 -8.33 -14.98
CA ALA A 122 -3.53 -9.41 -14.00
C ALA A 122 -2.77 -9.04 -12.71
N ARG A 123 -1.87 -8.03 -12.80
CA ARG A 123 -1.06 -7.61 -11.65
C ARG A 123 -1.64 -6.42 -10.90
N ILE A 124 -2.69 -5.77 -11.43
CA ILE A 124 -3.33 -4.64 -10.76
C ILE A 124 -3.85 -5.06 -9.39
N LYS A 125 -4.46 -6.23 -9.30
CA LYS A 125 -4.96 -6.76 -8.01
C LYS A 125 -3.83 -7.02 -7.02
N CYS A 126 -2.69 -7.50 -7.51
CA CYS A 126 -1.51 -7.72 -6.67
C CYS A 126 -0.98 -6.40 -6.13
N ALA A 127 -0.86 -5.39 -6.99
CA ALA A 127 -0.34 -4.08 -6.60
C ALA A 127 -1.25 -3.36 -5.60
N THR A 128 -2.56 -3.59 -5.65
CA THR A 128 -3.53 -2.85 -4.84
C THR A 128 -3.97 -3.56 -3.57
N LEU A 129 -3.62 -4.82 -3.38
CA LEU A 129 -4.15 -5.61 -2.25
C LEU A 129 -3.86 -4.97 -0.88
N ALA A 130 -2.61 -4.59 -0.61
CA ALA A 130 -2.26 -3.96 0.66
C ALA A 130 -2.94 -2.59 0.83
N TRP A 131 -3.12 -1.86 -0.27
CA TRP A 131 -3.80 -0.56 -0.26
C TRP A 131 -5.28 -0.74 0.08
N LYS A 132 -5.92 -1.80 -0.40
CA LYS A 132 -7.30 -2.13 -0.04
C LYS A 132 -7.40 -2.51 1.43
N CYS A 133 -6.41 -3.21 1.96
CA CYS A 133 -6.36 -3.53 3.39
C CYS A 133 -6.31 -2.26 4.23
N VAL A 134 -5.42 -1.32 3.91
CA VAL A 134 -5.26 -0.10 4.69
C VAL A 134 -6.48 0.81 4.55
N GLU A 135 -7.09 0.87 3.37
CA GLU A 135 -8.33 1.62 3.15
C GLU A 135 -9.44 1.09 4.05
N LYS A 136 -9.62 -0.21 4.07
CA LYS A 136 -10.62 -0.85 4.92
C LYS A 136 -10.33 -0.59 6.39
N ALA A 137 -9.06 -0.71 6.80
CA ALA A 137 -8.65 -0.46 8.18
C ALA A 137 -8.94 0.97 8.61
N MET A 138 -8.64 1.95 7.76
CA MET A 138 -8.93 3.35 8.07
C MET A 138 -10.42 3.60 8.23
N ASN A 139 -11.24 3.00 7.37
CA ASN A 139 -12.69 3.15 7.45
C ASN A 139 -13.25 2.53 8.72
N GLU A 140 -12.77 1.36 9.11
CA GLU A 140 -13.22 0.67 10.32
C GLU A 140 -12.82 1.42 11.59
N VAL A 141 -11.64 2.00 11.62
CA VAL A 141 -11.17 2.79 12.78
C VAL A 141 -11.99 4.07 12.92
N GLU A 142 -12.30 4.77 11.81
CA GLU A 142 -13.13 5.98 11.85
C GLU A 142 -14.53 5.72 12.42
N ASP A 143 -15.08 4.56 12.10
CA ASP A 143 -16.41 4.18 12.56
C ASP A 143 -16.47 3.99 14.09
N HIS A 144 -15.33 3.85 14.76
CA HIS A 144 -15.23 3.60 16.19
C HIS A 144 -14.66 4.77 17.00
N GLU A 145 -14.26 5.84 16.33
CA GLU A 145 -13.76 7.05 17.01
C GLU A 145 -14.87 8.04 17.40
#